data_de0336c7d39cd0aed685728dd6331c6b
#
_entry.id   de0336c7d39cd0aed685728dd6331c6b
#
_cell.length_a   1.000
_cell.length_b   1.000
_cell.length_c   1.000
_cell.angle_alpha   90.00
_cell.angle_beta   90.00
_cell.angle_gamma   90.00
#
_symmetry.space_group_name_H-M   'P 1'
#
loop_
_entity.id
_entity.type
_entity.pdbx_description
1 polymer ?
#
loop_
_entity_poly.entity_id
_entity_poly.type
_entity_poly.pdbx_seq_one_letter_code
_entity_poly.pdbx_strand_id
1 'polypeptide(L)'
;HPIYILYSSGTTGKPKCITHGTGNVLIEQNKEFMLHCDIRDNEKLFYYTTTGWMMWNWLVGGLATGSSIFLFDGAPVYPKIDVLLQYCQNKKINFFGVSAKYIDHLKNEKYSSKNLDLSSIKIITSTGSPLAEESFKYVYENLKKDVHLASIAGGTELVGCLVLGNLYSNVYMGEIQGQSLGIHVDVFTNEGKRVKDGEKGELVVKKPFPSMPVKFWGDNDGQKYHKAYFARFENIWHHGDFIERTSNNGFIMRGRSDSTLNPG
;
A
#
# COMPACT_ATOMS: atom_id res chain seq x y z
N HIS A 1 11.35 16.60 13.65
CA HIS A 1 11.91 17.25 12.46
C HIS A 1 11.22 16.70 11.20
N PRO A 2 10.77 17.55 10.25
CA PRO A 2 10.21 17.09 8.97
C PRO A 2 11.22 16.33 8.11
N ILE A 3 10.73 15.33 7.38
CA ILE A 3 11.52 14.59 6.38
C ILE A 3 10.97 14.79 4.96
N TYR A 4 9.65 14.74 4.82
CA TYR A 4 8.97 14.90 3.53
C TYR A 4 7.87 15.95 3.61
N ILE A 5 7.63 16.62 2.49
CA ILE A 5 6.36 17.29 2.18
C ILE A 5 5.83 16.62 0.93
N LEU A 6 4.78 15.83 1.09
CA LEU A 6 4.16 15.08 0.01
C LEU A 6 2.82 15.71 -0.39
N TYR A 7 2.45 15.51 -1.63
CA TYR A 7 1.22 16.07 -2.18
C TYR A 7 0.20 14.97 -2.41
N SER A 8 -1.02 15.19 -1.96
CA SER A 8 -2.16 14.35 -2.36
C SER A 8 -3.23 15.20 -3.01
N SER A 9 -3.90 14.64 -4.03
CA SER A 9 -5.03 15.32 -4.65
C SER A 9 -6.13 15.53 -3.61
N GLY A 10 -6.51 16.80 -3.39
CA GLY A 10 -7.71 17.13 -2.62
C GLY A 10 -8.94 16.92 -3.49
N THR A 11 -10.03 16.43 -2.91
CA THR A 11 -11.32 16.25 -3.61
C THR A 11 -11.96 17.56 -4.09
N THR A 12 -11.53 18.70 -3.57
CA THR A 12 -12.20 20.00 -3.76
C THR A 12 -11.26 21.17 -4.00
N GLY A 13 -10.05 20.98 -4.57
CA GLY A 13 -9.19 22.12 -4.79
C GLY A 13 -7.70 21.85 -4.88
N LYS A 14 -6.89 22.75 -4.33
CA LYS A 14 -5.42 22.61 -4.33
C LYS A 14 -4.98 21.36 -3.57
N PRO A 15 -3.93 20.66 -4.03
CA PRO A 15 -3.39 19.49 -3.34
C PRO A 15 -3.05 19.78 -1.87
N LYS A 16 -3.30 18.80 -1.00
CA LYS A 16 -2.82 18.84 0.39
C LYS A 16 -1.30 18.74 0.39
N CYS A 17 -0.61 19.64 1.09
CA CYS A 17 0.85 19.61 1.26
C CYS A 17 1.16 18.98 2.62
N ILE A 18 1.29 17.67 2.64
CA ILE A 18 1.36 16.86 3.87
C ILE A 18 2.79 16.81 4.37
N THR A 19 3.04 17.33 5.57
CA THR A 19 4.36 17.31 6.21
C THR A 19 4.51 16.10 7.10
N HIS A 20 5.52 15.27 6.83
CA HIS A 20 5.83 14.06 7.59
C HIS A 20 7.05 14.23 8.47
N GLY A 21 7.00 13.68 9.68
CA GLY A 21 8.09 13.68 10.63
C GLY A 21 9.07 12.52 10.41
N THR A 22 10.37 12.77 10.63
CA THR A 22 11.44 11.78 10.41
C THR A 22 11.23 10.51 11.23
N GLY A 23 11.08 10.61 12.55
CA GLY A 23 10.92 9.46 13.43
C GLY A 23 9.61 8.71 13.17
N ASN A 24 8.54 9.44 12.85
CA ASN A 24 7.24 8.90 12.52
C ASN A 24 7.29 7.96 11.31
N VAL A 25 7.86 8.44 10.20
CA VAL A 25 7.98 7.69 8.95
C VAL A 25 8.94 6.51 9.13
N LEU A 26 10.07 6.71 9.82
CA LEU A 26 11.05 5.66 10.05
C LEU A 26 10.46 4.48 10.83
N ILE A 27 9.71 4.76 11.90
CA ILE A 27 9.03 3.71 12.68
C ILE A 27 8.02 2.96 11.82
N GLU A 28 7.20 3.69 11.05
CA GLU A 28 6.18 3.12 10.18
C GLU A 28 6.78 2.17 9.16
N GLN A 29 7.76 2.65 8.40
CA GLN A 29 8.37 1.89 7.31
C GLN A 29 9.20 0.71 7.82
N ASN A 30 9.98 0.86 8.90
CA ASN A 30 10.68 -0.27 9.50
C ASN A 30 9.73 -1.36 9.99
N LYS A 31 8.63 -0.97 10.63
CA LYS A 31 7.59 -1.90 11.07
C LYS A 31 7.03 -2.69 9.89
N GLU A 32 6.72 -2.02 8.78
CA GLU A 32 6.15 -2.67 7.59
C GLU A 32 7.15 -3.60 6.93
N PHE A 33 8.37 -3.14 6.69
CA PHE A 33 9.39 -3.97 6.07
C PHE A 33 9.78 -5.17 6.93
N MET A 34 10.08 -4.95 8.21
CA MET A 34 10.61 -6.01 9.07
C MET A 34 9.54 -6.97 9.58
N LEU A 35 8.37 -6.45 9.99
CA LEU A 35 7.35 -7.26 10.67
C LEU A 35 6.23 -7.74 9.74
N HIS A 36 5.93 -7.02 8.66
CA HIS A 36 4.91 -7.41 7.71
C HIS A 36 5.47 -8.09 6.46
N CYS A 37 6.66 -7.67 6.01
CA CYS A 37 7.29 -8.20 4.80
C CYS A 37 8.46 -9.16 5.06
N ASP A 38 8.83 -9.38 6.33
CA ASP A 38 9.99 -10.20 6.74
C ASP A 38 11.30 -9.81 6.05
N ILE A 39 11.49 -8.53 5.83
CA ILE A 39 12.72 -8.03 5.23
C ILE A 39 13.84 -8.04 6.26
N ARG A 40 14.97 -8.62 5.88
CA ARG A 40 16.18 -8.77 6.68
C ARG A 40 17.33 -7.96 6.10
N ASP A 41 18.36 -7.79 6.91
CA ASP A 41 19.63 -7.18 6.46
C ASP A 41 20.16 -7.89 5.19
N ASN A 42 20.75 -7.11 4.29
CA ASN A 42 21.28 -7.56 3.01
C ASN A 42 20.27 -8.08 1.98
N GLU A 43 18.98 -8.02 2.24
CA GLU A 43 17.97 -8.35 1.23
C GLU A 43 17.83 -7.27 0.17
N LYS A 44 17.25 -7.64 -0.96
CA LYS A 44 17.17 -6.82 -2.16
C LYS A 44 15.72 -6.44 -2.44
N LEU A 45 15.43 -5.15 -2.31
CA LEU A 45 14.10 -4.59 -2.48
C LEU A 45 14.01 -3.90 -3.84
N PHE A 46 12.98 -4.26 -4.58
CA PHE A 46 12.61 -3.59 -5.81
C PHE A 46 11.13 -3.27 -5.81
N TYR A 47 10.79 -2.00 -5.94
CA TYR A 47 9.44 -1.53 -6.17
C TYR A 47 9.42 -0.72 -7.46
N TYR A 48 8.60 -1.17 -8.44
CA TYR A 48 8.43 -0.39 -9.67
C TYR A 48 7.57 0.84 -9.38
N THR A 49 8.19 2.00 -9.31
CA THR A 49 7.57 3.27 -8.97
C THR A 49 8.27 4.44 -9.65
N THR A 50 7.65 5.59 -9.66
CA THR A 50 8.27 6.86 -10.05
C THR A 50 8.59 7.69 -8.82
N THR A 51 9.53 8.64 -8.95
CA THR A 51 9.89 9.57 -7.86
C THR A 51 8.74 10.51 -7.46
N GLY A 52 7.73 10.66 -8.30
CA GLY A 52 6.52 11.44 -8.02
C GLY A 52 5.42 10.70 -7.27
N TRP A 53 5.58 9.41 -7.02
CA TRP A 53 4.62 8.60 -6.27
C TRP A 53 5.14 8.26 -4.88
N MET A 54 4.25 8.26 -3.88
CA MET A 54 4.61 8.00 -2.48
C MET A 54 5.37 6.67 -2.28
N MET A 55 5.14 5.67 -3.12
CA MET A 55 5.86 4.39 -3.04
C MET A 55 7.37 4.53 -3.27
N TRP A 56 7.85 5.60 -3.88
CA TRP A 56 9.27 5.94 -3.92
C TRP A 56 9.80 6.21 -2.50
N ASN A 57 9.09 7.02 -1.73
CA ASN A 57 9.47 7.35 -0.36
C ASN A 57 9.46 6.10 0.54
N TRP A 58 8.48 5.21 0.29
CA TRP A 58 8.39 3.93 0.97
C TRP A 58 9.58 3.02 0.62
N LEU A 59 9.90 2.85 -0.67
CA LEU A 59 11.06 2.06 -1.11
C LEU A 59 12.37 2.56 -0.51
N VAL A 60 12.60 3.89 -0.51
CA VAL A 60 13.80 4.50 0.08
C VAL A 60 13.91 4.19 1.58
N GLY A 61 12.80 4.13 2.29
CA GLY A 61 12.74 3.73 3.70
C GLY A 61 13.28 2.32 3.97
N GLY A 62 13.25 1.45 2.98
CA GLY A 62 13.84 0.11 3.06
C GLY A 62 15.34 0.10 3.37
N LEU A 63 16.06 1.17 3.05
CA LEU A 63 17.48 1.30 3.40
C LEU A 63 17.72 1.26 4.92
N ALA A 64 16.75 1.66 5.72
CA ALA A 64 16.86 1.64 7.18
C ALA A 64 16.86 0.23 7.78
N THR A 65 16.49 -0.79 7.01
CA THR A 65 16.54 -2.20 7.43
C THR A 65 17.87 -2.88 7.13
N GLY A 66 18.86 -2.16 6.57
CA GLY A 66 20.11 -2.75 6.07
C GLY A 66 20.00 -3.38 4.69
N SER A 67 18.84 -3.25 4.03
CA SER A 67 18.59 -3.80 2.71
C SER A 67 19.16 -2.94 1.59
N SER A 68 19.34 -3.52 0.42
CA SER A 68 19.66 -2.80 -0.81
C SER A 68 18.41 -2.50 -1.61
N ILE A 69 18.21 -1.27 -2.03
CA ILE A 69 17.13 -0.91 -2.96
C ILE A 69 17.61 -0.99 -4.41
N PHE A 70 16.75 -1.47 -5.27
CA PHE A 70 17.01 -1.61 -6.70
C PHE A 70 16.07 -0.69 -7.48
N LEU A 71 16.63 0.01 -8.44
CA LEU A 71 15.94 1.02 -9.23
C LEU A 71 15.90 0.59 -10.70
N PHE A 72 14.79 0.86 -11.36
CA PHE A 72 14.60 0.57 -12.77
C PHE A 72 14.09 1.83 -13.46
N ASP A 73 14.88 2.33 -14.41
CA ASP A 73 14.50 3.46 -15.26
C ASP A 73 14.08 2.92 -16.64
N GLY A 74 12.78 2.88 -16.88
CA GLY A 74 12.21 2.34 -18.11
C GLY A 74 10.73 1.99 -17.99
N ALA A 75 10.13 1.62 -19.11
CA ALA A 75 8.75 1.16 -19.13
C ALA A 75 8.63 -0.28 -18.60
N PRO A 76 7.57 -0.60 -17.84
CA PRO A 76 7.47 -1.90 -17.14
C PRO A 76 7.19 -3.09 -18.07
N VAL A 77 6.84 -2.82 -19.32
CA VAL A 77 6.44 -3.84 -20.31
C VAL A 77 7.16 -3.67 -21.66
N TYR A 78 8.22 -2.85 -21.71
CA TYR A 78 9.03 -2.62 -22.91
C TYR A 78 10.52 -2.79 -22.58
N PRO A 79 11.34 -3.42 -23.45
CA PRO A 79 11.01 -3.96 -24.78
C PRO A 79 10.24 -5.29 -24.75
N LYS A 80 10.09 -5.92 -23.59
CA LYS A 80 9.36 -7.18 -23.39
C LYS A 80 8.44 -7.08 -22.19
N ILE A 81 7.33 -7.77 -22.27
CA ILE A 81 6.31 -7.79 -21.20
C ILE A 81 6.85 -8.21 -19.83
N ASP A 82 7.89 -9.04 -19.82
CA ASP A 82 8.49 -9.64 -18.64
C ASP A 82 9.78 -8.93 -18.17
N VAL A 83 10.07 -7.74 -18.71
CA VAL A 83 11.32 -7.02 -18.41
C VAL A 83 11.58 -6.84 -16.91
N LEU A 84 10.54 -6.55 -16.11
CA LEU A 84 10.68 -6.42 -14.66
C LEU A 84 10.95 -7.78 -14.00
N LEU A 85 10.34 -8.87 -14.46
CA LEU A 85 10.58 -10.21 -13.95
C LEU A 85 11.99 -10.71 -14.30
N GLN A 86 12.47 -10.43 -15.52
CA GLN A 86 13.86 -10.66 -15.91
C GLN A 86 14.83 -9.85 -15.04
N TYR A 87 14.49 -8.60 -14.74
CA TYR A 87 15.27 -7.77 -13.83
C TYR A 87 15.34 -8.39 -12.42
N CYS A 88 14.21 -8.86 -11.91
CA CYS A 88 14.16 -9.56 -10.62
C CYS A 88 15.03 -10.82 -10.59
N GLN A 89 14.96 -11.65 -11.63
CA GLN A 89 15.83 -12.82 -11.78
C GLN A 89 17.31 -12.42 -11.78
N ASN A 90 17.70 -11.47 -12.66
CA ASN A 90 19.09 -11.08 -12.86
C ASN A 90 19.72 -10.44 -11.62
N LYS A 91 18.94 -9.70 -10.85
CA LYS A 91 19.39 -9.03 -9.62
C LYS A 91 19.18 -9.88 -8.37
N LYS A 92 18.49 -11.01 -8.48
CA LYS A 92 18.13 -11.88 -7.36
C LYS A 92 17.34 -11.11 -6.29
N ILE A 93 16.28 -10.44 -6.73
CA ILE A 93 15.41 -9.63 -5.89
C ILE A 93 14.65 -10.52 -4.90
N ASN A 94 14.54 -10.09 -3.64
CA ASN A 94 13.79 -10.79 -2.59
C ASN A 94 12.38 -10.23 -2.41
N PHE A 95 12.23 -8.92 -2.52
CA PHE A 95 10.97 -8.20 -2.43
C PHE A 95 10.65 -7.53 -3.76
N PHE A 96 9.51 -7.88 -4.35
CA PHE A 96 9.05 -7.30 -5.62
C PHE A 96 7.73 -6.57 -5.44
N GLY A 97 7.73 -5.25 -5.61
CA GLY A 97 6.54 -4.41 -5.51
C GLY A 97 6.13 -3.85 -6.87
N VAL A 98 4.82 -3.94 -7.15
CA VAL A 98 4.21 -3.44 -8.40
C VAL A 98 2.79 -2.92 -8.18
N SER A 99 2.23 -2.28 -9.20
CA SER A 99 0.80 -1.95 -9.19
C SER A 99 -0.06 -3.17 -9.55
N ALA A 100 -1.31 -3.19 -9.09
CA ALA A 100 -2.28 -4.21 -9.51
C ALA A 100 -2.47 -4.22 -11.03
N LYS A 101 -2.41 -3.04 -11.67
CA LYS A 101 -2.50 -2.91 -13.14
C LYS A 101 -1.39 -3.65 -13.88
N TYR A 102 -0.18 -3.73 -13.32
CA TYR A 102 0.91 -4.50 -13.93
C TYR A 102 0.59 -6.01 -13.90
N ILE A 103 0.11 -6.52 -12.77
CA ILE A 103 -0.31 -7.93 -12.66
C ILE A 103 -1.46 -8.23 -13.61
N ASP A 104 -2.47 -7.35 -13.66
CA ASP A 104 -3.61 -7.48 -14.59
C ASP A 104 -3.17 -7.46 -16.06
N HIS A 105 -2.18 -6.63 -16.40
CA HIS A 105 -1.63 -6.61 -17.76
C HIS A 105 -0.97 -7.95 -18.11
N LEU A 106 -0.09 -8.48 -17.25
CA LEU A 106 0.50 -9.81 -17.46
C LEU A 106 -0.55 -10.91 -17.60
N LYS A 107 -1.60 -10.87 -16.77
CA LYS A 107 -2.73 -11.82 -16.82
C LYS A 107 -3.48 -11.74 -18.15
N ASN A 108 -3.80 -10.53 -18.61
CA ASN A 108 -4.55 -10.31 -19.86
C ASN A 108 -3.75 -10.79 -21.09
N GLU A 109 -2.45 -10.61 -21.06
CA GLU A 109 -1.52 -11.12 -22.09
C GLU A 109 -1.19 -12.62 -21.91
N LYS A 110 -1.80 -13.28 -20.92
CA LYS A 110 -1.60 -14.71 -20.61
C LYS A 110 -0.13 -15.09 -20.43
N TYR A 111 0.67 -14.16 -19.89
CA TYR A 111 2.09 -14.38 -19.67
C TYR A 111 2.33 -15.46 -18.61
N SER A 112 3.37 -16.26 -18.77
CA SER A 112 3.82 -17.24 -17.76
C SER A 112 5.33 -17.14 -17.54
N SER A 113 5.74 -17.09 -16.29
CA SER A 113 7.15 -16.99 -15.89
C SER A 113 7.90 -18.32 -15.83
N LYS A 114 7.32 -19.42 -16.35
CA LYS A 114 7.87 -20.79 -16.26
C LYS A 114 9.33 -20.94 -16.73
N ASN A 115 9.82 -20.03 -17.56
CA ASN A 115 11.19 -20.00 -18.09
C ASN A 115 12.12 -19.06 -17.30
N LEU A 116 11.63 -18.46 -16.20
CA LEU A 116 12.41 -17.58 -15.34
C LEU A 116 12.69 -18.24 -13.98
N ASP A 117 13.88 -18.01 -13.45
CA ASP A 117 14.21 -18.35 -12.07
C ASP A 117 13.82 -17.19 -11.14
N LEU A 118 12.63 -17.27 -10.57
CA LEU A 118 12.13 -16.33 -9.58
C LEU A 118 12.26 -16.85 -8.13
N SER A 119 13.12 -17.85 -7.90
CA SER A 119 13.29 -18.50 -6.58
C SER A 119 13.70 -17.51 -5.49
N SER A 120 14.42 -16.44 -5.83
CA SER A 120 14.83 -15.41 -4.87
C SER A 120 13.68 -14.55 -4.34
N ILE A 121 12.58 -14.42 -5.09
CA ILE A 121 11.44 -13.60 -4.67
C ILE A 121 10.71 -14.31 -3.53
N LYS A 122 10.65 -13.69 -2.36
CA LYS A 122 9.92 -14.17 -1.19
C LYS A 122 8.52 -13.56 -1.11
N ILE A 123 8.41 -12.30 -1.48
CA ILE A 123 7.18 -11.53 -1.39
C ILE A 123 6.95 -10.72 -2.66
N ILE A 124 5.70 -10.69 -3.10
CA ILE A 124 5.18 -9.75 -4.12
C ILE A 124 4.15 -8.87 -3.45
N THR A 125 4.33 -7.55 -3.51
CA THR A 125 3.33 -6.60 -3.03
C THR A 125 2.63 -5.90 -4.18
N SER A 126 1.33 -5.63 -4.01
CA SER A 126 0.50 -4.97 -5.00
C SER A 126 -0.33 -3.85 -4.39
N THR A 127 -0.30 -2.66 -5.00
CA THR A 127 -1.10 -1.50 -4.59
C THR A 127 -1.49 -0.60 -5.77
N GLY A 128 -2.08 0.56 -5.48
CA GLY A 128 -2.53 1.55 -6.47
C GLY A 128 -3.97 1.32 -6.94
N SER A 129 -4.46 0.10 -6.84
CA SER A 129 -5.88 -0.29 -6.97
C SER A 129 -6.07 -1.65 -6.28
N PRO A 130 -7.32 -2.04 -5.94
CA PRO A 130 -7.58 -3.38 -5.43
C PRO A 130 -7.08 -4.46 -6.39
N LEU A 131 -6.44 -5.50 -5.85
CA LEU A 131 -6.06 -6.67 -6.63
C LEU A 131 -7.25 -7.63 -6.69
N ALA A 132 -7.71 -7.96 -7.89
CA ALA A 132 -8.86 -8.83 -8.10
C ALA A 132 -8.54 -10.30 -7.75
N GLU A 133 -9.54 -11.08 -7.37
CA GLU A 133 -9.39 -12.50 -7.03
C GLU A 133 -8.70 -13.30 -8.13
N GLU A 134 -9.10 -13.09 -9.39
CA GLU A 134 -8.51 -13.76 -10.55
C GLU A 134 -7.03 -13.41 -10.73
N SER A 135 -6.60 -12.25 -10.24
CA SER A 135 -5.20 -11.83 -10.31
C SER A 135 -4.36 -12.46 -9.22
N PHE A 136 -4.93 -12.75 -8.03
CA PHE A 136 -4.32 -13.65 -7.04
C PHE A 136 -4.10 -15.05 -7.63
N LYS A 137 -5.15 -15.64 -8.18
CA LYS A 137 -5.09 -16.96 -8.82
C LYS A 137 -4.02 -16.99 -9.91
N TYR A 138 -4.01 -15.98 -10.78
CA TYR A 138 -3.03 -15.86 -11.85
C TYR A 138 -1.59 -15.82 -11.33
N VAL A 139 -1.29 -15.06 -10.27
CA VAL A 139 0.06 -15.02 -9.70
C VAL A 139 0.52 -16.40 -9.25
N TYR A 140 -0.31 -17.13 -8.51
CA TYR A 140 0.05 -18.46 -7.99
C TYR A 140 0.14 -19.52 -9.07
N GLU A 141 -0.66 -19.46 -10.12
CA GLU A 141 -0.66 -20.45 -11.21
C GLU A 141 0.38 -20.16 -12.30
N ASN A 142 0.69 -18.89 -12.56
CA ASN A 142 1.48 -18.52 -13.74
C ASN A 142 2.77 -17.75 -13.44
N LEU A 143 2.87 -17.08 -12.29
CA LEU A 143 4.09 -16.34 -11.95
C LEU A 143 4.93 -17.05 -10.88
N LYS A 144 4.39 -17.31 -9.69
CA LYS A 144 5.15 -17.96 -8.62
C LYS A 144 4.22 -18.58 -7.58
N LYS A 145 4.27 -19.92 -7.46
CA LYS A 145 3.40 -20.68 -6.58
C LYS A 145 3.71 -20.49 -5.08
N ASP A 146 4.98 -20.39 -4.73
CA ASP A 146 5.52 -20.36 -3.36
C ASP A 146 5.92 -18.93 -2.95
N VAL A 147 5.04 -17.95 -3.11
CA VAL A 147 5.29 -16.54 -2.80
C VAL A 147 4.27 -16.03 -1.81
N HIS A 148 4.69 -15.13 -0.91
CA HIS A 148 3.76 -14.31 -0.15
C HIS A 148 3.23 -13.19 -1.06
N LEU A 149 1.99 -13.31 -1.53
CA LEU A 149 1.33 -12.28 -2.31
C LEU A 149 0.53 -11.37 -1.37
N ALA A 150 1.00 -10.14 -1.20
CA ALA A 150 0.39 -9.16 -0.32
C ALA A 150 -0.22 -8.00 -1.11
N SER A 151 -1.55 -7.93 -1.18
CA SER A 151 -2.23 -6.68 -1.53
C SER A 151 -2.09 -5.72 -0.34
N ILE A 152 -1.79 -4.44 -0.62
CA ILE A 152 -1.57 -3.44 0.41
C ILE A 152 -2.35 -2.16 0.10
N ALA A 153 -2.87 -1.50 1.12
CA ALA A 153 -3.58 -0.23 0.97
C ALA A 153 -3.24 0.73 2.12
N GLY A 154 -2.97 1.95 1.73
CA GLY A 154 -2.63 3.05 2.60
C GLY A 154 -2.65 4.36 1.85
N GLY A 155 -1.75 5.28 2.15
CA GLY A 155 -1.78 6.55 1.44
C GLY A 155 -0.59 7.45 1.70
N THR A 156 -0.55 8.50 0.89
CA THR A 156 0.39 9.61 1.05
C THR A 156 0.28 10.24 2.44
N GLU A 157 -0.88 10.10 3.06
CA GLU A 157 -1.20 10.61 4.39
C GLU A 157 -0.33 10.01 5.50
N LEU A 158 0.15 8.79 5.34
CA LEU A 158 0.94 8.11 6.38
C LEU A 158 2.28 7.56 5.85
N VAL A 159 2.55 7.69 4.56
CA VAL A 159 3.74 7.14 3.88
C VAL A 159 3.92 5.65 4.18
N GLY A 160 2.81 4.93 4.21
CA GLY A 160 2.70 3.53 4.60
C GLY A 160 1.31 2.97 4.38
N CYS A 161 0.99 1.88 5.04
CA CYS A 161 -0.23 1.11 4.86
C CYS A 161 -1.10 1.10 6.12
N LEU A 162 -2.41 1.27 5.95
CA LEU A 162 -3.41 1.03 7.00
C LEU A 162 -3.75 -0.45 7.11
N VAL A 163 -3.79 -1.12 5.96
CA VAL A 163 -4.02 -2.56 5.85
C VAL A 163 -3.04 -3.16 4.84
N LEU A 164 -2.45 -4.31 5.19
CA LEU A 164 -1.42 -4.94 4.37
C LEU A 164 -1.27 -6.44 4.69
N GLY A 165 -0.31 -7.09 4.03
CA GLY A 165 0.06 -8.47 4.30
C GLY A 165 0.63 -8.68 5.69
N ASN A 166 0.65 -9.93 6.15
CA ASN A 166 1.30 -10.35 7.39
C ASN A 166 1.80 -11.79 7.28
N LEU A 167 2.68 -12.19 8.22
CA LEU A 167 3.36 -13.49 8.19
C LEU A 167 2.64 -14.59 8.97
N TYR A 168 1.53 -14.30 9.63
CA TYR A 168 0.87 -15.21 10.57
C TYR A 168 -0.54 -15.62 10.14
N SER A 169 -1.08 -15.07 9.06
CA SER A 169 -2.38 -15.47 8.51
C SER A 169 -2.28 -15.95 7.07
N ASN A 170 -3.27 -16.72 6.65
CA ASN A 170 -3.36 -17.16 5.27
C ASN A 170 -3.63 -15.99 4.31
N VAL A 171 -3.20 -16.15 3.07
CA VAL A 171 -3.58 -15.26 1.97
C VAL A 171 -4.90 -15.77 1.39
N TYR A 172 -5.94 -14.96 1.44
CA TYR A 172 -7.22 -15.23 0.80
C TYR A 172 -7.34 -14.39 -0.47
N MET A 173 -7.82 -14.99 -1.54
CA MET A 173 -7.98 -14.32 -2.84
C MET A 173 -8.91 -13.10 -2.71
N GLY A 174 -8.47 -11.95 -3.23
CA GLY A 174 -9.22 -10.70 -3.17
C GLY A 174 -9.13 -9.94 -1.84
N GLU A 175 -8.51 -10.52 -0.80
CA GLU A 175 -8.39 -9.90 0.51
C GLU A 175 -7.00 -9.31 0.77
N ILE A 176 -6.96 -8.25 1.55
CA ILE A 176 -5.76 -7.78 2.24
C ILE A 176 -5.74 -8.46 3.60
N GLN A 177 -4.64 -9.10 3.98
CA GLN A 177 -4.59 -10.03 5.12
C GLN A 177 -4.93 -9.43 6.47
N GLY A 178 -4.67 -8.13 6.71
CA GLY A 178 -4.99 -7.55 8.01
C GLY A 178 -4.62 -6.07 8.17
N GLN A 179 -4.87 -5.56 9.35
CA GLN A 179 -4.48 -4.21 9.72
C GLN A 179 -2.98 -4.10 9.97
N SER A 180 -2.43 -2.92 9.71
CA SER A 180 -1.04 -2.58 10.01
C SER A 180 -0.80 -2.58 11.53
N LEU A 181 0.29 -3.18 11.98
CA LEU A 181 0.67 -3.20 13.39
C LEU A 181 0.80 -1.76 13.94
N GLY A 182 0.29 -1.53 15.14
CA GLY A 182 0.28 -0.20 15.76
C GLY A 182 -0.77 0.77 15.22
N ILE A 183 -1.60 0.35 14.26
CA ILE A 183 -2.69 1.16 13.71
C ILE A 183 -4.03 0.48 14.02
N HIS A 184 -4.90 1.15 14.75
CA HIS A 184 -6.20 0.60 15.14
C HIS A 184 -7.27 0.91 14.09
N VAL A 185 -7.25 0.14 13.01
CA VAL A 185 -8.22 0.24 11.91
C VAL A 185 -9.59 -0.29 12.33
N ASP A 186 -10.66 0.38 11.89
CA ASP A 186 -12.03 -0.10 12.01
C ASP A 186 -12.85 0.34 10.78
N VAL A 187 -14.08 -0.14 10.66
CA VAL A 187 -14.99 0.14 9.55
C VAL A 187 -16.29 0.69 10.12
N PHE A 188 -16.64 1.93 9.73
CA PHE A 188 -17.80 2.63 10.30
C PHE A 188 -18.90 2.86 9.27
N THR A 189 -20.14 2.85 9.75
CA THR A 189 -21.29 3.41 9.01
C THR A 189 -21.17 4.94 8.90
N ASN A 190 -22.03 5.55 8.12
CA ASN A 190 -22.11 7.02 8.03
C ASN A 190 -22.43 7.69 9.36
N GLU A 191 -23.09 6.98 10.26
CA GLU A 191 -23.49 7.45 11.60
C GLU A 191 -22.40 7.21 12.67
N GLY A 192 -21.21 6.75 12.27
CA GLY A 192 -20.07 6.52 13.16
C GLY A 192 -20.16 5.25 14.00
N LYS A 193 -20.96 4.27 13.59
CA LYS A 193 -21.07 2.97 14.25
C LYS A 193 -20.25 1.94 13.49
N ARG A 194 -19.63 1.00 14.22
CA ARG A 194 -18.95 -0.12 13.58
C ARG A 194 -19.94 -0.95 12.74
N VAL A 195 -19.55 -1.28 11.52
CA VAL A 195 -20.30 -2.21 10.65
C VAL A 195 -20.10 -3.66 11.09
N LYS A 196 -21.00 -4.54 10.66
CA LYS A 196 -20.80 -5.99 10.78
C LYS A 196 -19.77 -6.47 9.77
N ASP A 197 -19.13 -7.59 10.05
CA ASP A 197 -18.23 -8.23 9.08
C ASP A 197 -19.05 -8.61 7.83
N GLY A 198 -18.47 -8.36 6.65
CA GLY A 198 -19.11 -8.50 5.36
C GLY A 198 -19.88 -7.25 4.89
N GLU A 199 -19.98 -6.21 5.72
CA GLU A 199 -20.60 -4.94 5.33
C GLU A 199 -19.55 -3.89 4.95
N LYS A 200 -19.85 -3.13 3.91
CA LYS A 200 -19.03 -2.00 3.46
C LYS A 200 -19.24 -0.78 4.35
N GLY A 201 -18.17 -0.11 4.71
CA GLY A 201 -18.21 1.15 5.44
C GLY A 201 -16.97 2.00 5.21
N GLU A 202 -16.87 3.09 5.95
CA GLU A 202 -15.75 4.02 5.91
C GLU A 202 -14.54 3.46 6.68
N LEU A 203 -13.37 3.51 6.03
CA LEU A 203 -12.11 3.20 6.68
C LEU A 203 -11.74 4.28 7.69
N VAL A 204 -11.64 3.89 8.95
CA VAL A 204 -11.30 4.79 10.05
C VAL A 204 -10.14 4.25 10.88
N VAL A 205 -9.41 5.15 11.56
CA VAL A 205 -8.41 4.80 12.56
C VAL A 205 -8.82 5.40 13.89
N LYS A 206 -8.99 4.56 14.90
CA LYS A 206 -9.62 4.91 16.20
C LYS A 206 -8.64 5.50 17.21
N LYS A 207 -7.35 5.37 16.98
CA LYS A 207 -6.32 5.86 17.92
C LYS A 207 -5.19 6.54 17.14
N PRO A 208 -4.47 7.46 17.78
CA PRO A 208 -3.25 8.00 17.17
C PRO A 208 -2.29 6.88 16.76
N PHE A 209 -1.61 7.07 15.65
CA PHE A 209 -0.65 6.12 15.10
C PHE A 209 0.67 6.82 14.75
N PRO A 210 1.80 6.08 14.69
CA PRO A 210 3.14 6.68 14.60
C PRO A 210 3.30 7.61 13.40
N SER A 211 2.79 7.25 12.23
CA SER A 211 2.98 7.97 10.97
C SER A 211 1.91 9.03 10.66
N MET A 212 1.11 9.44 11.65
CA MET A 212 0.22 10.59 11.44
C MET A 212 1.03 11.79 10.95
N PRO A 213 0.52 12.54 9.94
CA PRO A 213 1.18 13.76 9.48
C PRO A 213 1.38 14.76 10.63
N VAL A 214 2.48 15.46 10.59
CA VAL A 214 2.77 16.52 11.59
C VAL A 214 1.83 17.70 11.39
N LYS A 215 1.61 18.09 10.13
CA LYS A 215 0.72 19.20 9.74
C LYS A 215 0.56 19.25 8.22
N PHE A 216 -0.30 20.12 7.72
CA PHE A 216 -0.22 20.56 6.35
C PHE A 216 0.65 21.83 6.25
N TRP A 217 1.47 21.91 5.22
CA TRP A 217 2.25 23.11 4.94
C TRP A 217 1.31 24.31 4.66
N GLY A 218 1.53 25.43 5.35
CA GLY A 218 0.67 26.60 5.23
C GLY A 218 -0.69 26.53 5.95
N ASP A 219 -0.88 25.52 6.83
CA ASP A 219 -2.05 25.36 7.71
C ASP A 219 -1.63 25.71 9.14
N ASN A 220 -1.54 27.00 9.45
CA ASN A 220 -0.96 27.48 10.71
C ASN A 220 -1.84 27.22 11.92
N ASP A 221 -3.16 27.18 11.73
CA ASP A 221 -4.15 26.93 12.78
C ASP A 221 -4.64 25.47 12.83
N GLY A 222 -4.18 24.61 11.90
CA GLY A 222 -4.52 23.19 11.83
C GLY A 222 -5.95 22.90 11.35
N GLN A 223 -6.70 23.92 10.91
CA GLN A 223 -8.10 23.74 10.53
C GLN A 223 -8.27 22.88 9.28
N LYS A 224 -7.40 23.03 8.29
CA LYS A 224 -7.46 22.22 7.06
C LYS A 224 -7.14 20.74 7.35
N TYR A 225 -6.17 20.51 8.23
CA TYR A 225 -5.81 19.18 8.70
C TYR A 225 -6.97 18.54 9.45
N HIS A 226 -7.56 19.24 10.42
CA HIS A 226 -8.72 18.78 11.15
C HIS A 226 -9.91 18.48 10.24
N LYS A 227 -10.22 19.40 9.32
CA LYS A 227 -11.29 19.23 8.34
C LYS A 227 -11.08 18.02 7.44
N ALA A 228 -9.84 17.72 7.06
CA ALA A 228 -9.53 16.62 6.17
C ALA A 228 -9.76 15.24 6.82
N TYR A 229 -9.47 15.11 8.12
CA TYR A 229 -9.41 13.78 8.75
C TYR A 229 -10.34 13.59 9.94
N PHE A 230 -10.81 14.66 10.59
CA PHE A 230 -11.57 14.57 11.85
C PHE A 230 -12.95 15.26 11.82
N ALA A 231 -13.29 15.92 10.72
CA ALA A 231 -14.58 16.62 10.64
C ALA A 231 -15.78 15.67 10.54
N ARG A 232 -15.59 14.46 10.02
CA ARG A 232 -16.68 13.50 9.84
C ARG A 232 -17.01 12.72 11.11
N PHE A 233 -15.99 12.31 11.84
CA PHE A 233 -16.11 11.56 13.08
C PHE A 233 -15.23 12.21 14.14
N GLU A 234 -15.82 12.66 15.23
CA GLU A 234 -15.10 13.37 16.29
C GLU A 234 -13.97 12.49 16.87
N ASN A 235 -12.74 13.02 16.88
CA ASN A 235 -11.54 12.35 17.38
C ASN A 235 -11.20 11.00 16.69
N ILE A 236 -11.82 10.69 15.56
CA ILE A 236 -11.56 9.49 14.76
C ILE A 236 -11.02 9.90 13.38
N TRP A 237 -9.88 9.35 13.00
CA TRP A 237 -9.31 9.56 11.68
C TRP A 237 -10.20 8.91 10.62
N HIS A 238 -10.71 9.72 9.70
CA HIS A 238 -11.44 9.27 8.52
C HIS A 238 -10.51 9.31 7.31
N HIS A 239 -10.29 8.16 6.66
CA HIS A 239 -9.31 8.06 5.56
C HIS A 239 -9.88 8.43 4.19
N GLY A 240 -11.18 8.25 4.01
CA GLY A 240 -11.86 8.55 2.75
C GLY A 240 -11.84 7.39 1.76
N ASP A 241 -11.75 6.17 2.27
CA ASP A 241 -11.90 4.92 1.50
C ASP A 241 -13.06 4.10 2.03
N PHE A 242 -13.78 3.44 1.12
CA PHE A 242 -14.68 2.37 1.47
C PHE A 242 -13.94 1.04 1.57
N ILE A 243 -14.18 0.35 2.66
CA ILE A 243 -13.58 -0.94 2.97
C ILE A 243 -14.62 -1.88 3.57
N GLU A 244 -14.40 -3.17 3.45
CA GLU A 244 -15.18 -4.23 4.07
C GLU A 244 -14.25 -5.11 4.90
N ARG A 245 -14.65 -5.45 6.11
CA ARG A 245 -13.93 -6.43 6.93
C ARG A 245 -14.49 -7.82 6.66
N THR A 246 -13.62 -8.78 6.42
CA THR A 246 -14.03 -10.16 6.13
C THR A 246 -14.07 -11.03 7.40
N SER A 247 -14.73 -12.18 7.31
CA SER A 247 -14.74 -13.20 8.37
C SER A 247 -13.35 -13.80 8.66
N ASN A 248 -12.40 -13.63 7.74
CA ASN A 248 -11.01 -14.05 7.92
C ASN A 248 -10.16 -13.02 8.67
N ASN A 249 -10.74 -11.96 9.21
CA ASN A 249 -10.08 -10.77 9.74
C ASN A 249 -9.25 -9.99 8.70
N GLY A 250 -9.45 -10.26 7.43
CA GLY A 250 -8.90 -9.52 6.30
C GLY A 250 -9.77 -8.33 5.93
N PHE A 251 -9.39 -7.65 4.83
CA PHE A 251 -10.09 -6.49 4.33
C PHE A 251 -10.21 -6.52 2.81
N ILE A 252 -11.32 -6.01 2.28
CA ILE A 252 -11.52 -5.81 0.85
C ILE A 252 -11.71 -4.32 0.60
N MET A 253 -10.83 -3.72 -0.21
CA MET A 253 -10.96 -2.33 -0.62
C MET A 253 -12.10 -2.19 -1.64
N ARG A 254 -13.01 -1.25 -1.39
CA ARG A 254 -14.20 -0.99 -2.23
C ARG A 254 -14.10 0.34 -3.01
N GLY A 255 -12.95 1.02 -2.92
CA GLY A 255 -12.67 2.28 -3.62
C GLY A 255 -12.73 3.50 -2.71
N ARG A 256 -12.61 4.70 -3.32
CA ARG A 256 -12.66 5.97 -2.58
C ARG A 256 -14.08 6.32 -2.18
N SER A 257 -14.27 6.79 -0.95
CA SER A 257 -15.56 7.30 -0.45
C SER A 257 -15.71 8.81 -0.64
N ASP A 258 -14.58 9.50 -0.84
CA ASP A 258 -14.52 10.95 -1.03
C ASP A 258 -14.45 11.37 -2.52
N SER A 259 -14.46 10.41 -3.46
CA SER A 259 -14.48 10.71 -4.90
C SER A 259 -15.86 11.17 -5.35
N THR A 260 -15.98 12.43 -5.75
CA THR A 260 -17.07 12.87 -6.63
C THR A 260 -16.89 12.19 -7.99
N LEU A 261 -17.88 11.42 -8.41
CA LEU A 261 -18.00 11.00 -9.80
C LEU A 261 -17.98 12.26 -10.66
N ASN A 262 -16.94 12.47 -11.44
CA ASN A 262 -16.92 13.44 -12.49
C ASN A 262 -17.35 12.66 -13.77
N PRO A 263 -18.64 12.68 -14.12
CA PRO A 263 -19.07 12.18 -15.42
C PRO A 263 -18.55 13.20 -16.43
N GLY A 264 -17.44 12.85 -17.10
CA GLY A 264 -16.88 13.65 -18.19
C GLY A 264 -17.86 13.90 -19.31
#